data_175eb55541e38de0b47b35827687ee67
#
_entry.id   175eb55541e38de0b47b35827687ee67
#
_cell.length_a   1.000
_cell.length_b   1.000
_cell.length_c   1.000
_cell.angle_alpha   90.00
_cell.angle_beta   90.00
_cell.angle_gamma   90.00
#
_symmetry.space_group_name_H-M   'P 1'
#
loop_
_entity.id
_entity.type
_entity.pdbx_description
1 polymer ?
#
loop_
_entity_poly.entity_id
_entity_poly.type
_entity_poly.pdbx_seq_one_letter_code
_entity_poly.pdbx_strand_id
1 'polypeptide(L)'
;MSIKTAIAVGVLVMSSHAYNAIAQEASPAPATTPPAATTAPATAPVTAAPATAAPATPDERLAAVKQSLQASKAALKSYEWVETTTLSLKGEEKVRQQYRVYYGAEGTEQKVPLAPDAKEDKKRGLRGKAVESKKAEMQAAMKDAVALLHEYAPLDPAKIQAAKDAGNLSVSSPAPDGTVSVTIKNYLKAGDQVAITLDGAKNALKGFSISSYVGDAAAKEKSPVAAQVTFGMLPDGTVYTAKETLDLSAQSLKVATENTGYKKQG
;
A
#
# COMPACT_ATOMS: atom_id res chain seq x y z
N MET A 1 23.34 9.97 7.04
CA MET A 1 22.45 8.95 6.43
C MET A 1 22.55 9.10 4.91
N SER A 2 22.81 8.03 4.16
CA SER A 2 22.94 8.12 2.68
C SER A 2 21.54 8.24 2.04
N ILE A 3 21.44 8.86 0.83
CA ILE A 3 20.19 8.84 0.02
C ILE A 3 19.68 7.42 -0.17
N LYS A 4 20.58 6.45 -0.34
CA LYS A 4 20.26 5.03 -0.45
C LYS A 4 19.56 4.47 0.79
N THR A 5 19.99 4.89 1.99
CA THR A 5 19.35 4.49 3.25
C THR A 5 17.99 5.15 3.42
N ALA A 6 17.82 6.41 3.00
CA ALA A 6 16.53 7.09 3.03
C ALA A 6 15.53 6.50 2.05
N ILE A 7 15.98 6.06 0.85
CA ILE A 7 15.16 5.36 -0.14
C ILE A 7 14.70 4.01 0.43
N ALA A 8 15.63 3.23 1.00
CA ALA A 8 15.29 1.91 1.57
C ALA A 8 14.29 2.02 2.73
N VAL A 9 14.44 3.03 3.59
CA VAL A 9 13.52 3.28 4.72
C VAL A 9 12.15 3.76 4.23
N GLY A 10 12.11 4.65 3.24
CA GLY A 10 10.84 5.18 2.69
C GLY A 10 9.99 4.10 2.01
N VAL A 11 10.65 3.23 1.26
CA VAL A 11 9.98 2.13 0.53
C VAL A 11 9.52 1.03 1.49
N LEU A 12 10.35 0.64 2.46
CA LEU A 12 9.99 -0.37 3.46
C LEU A 12 8.74 0.02 4.26
N VAL A 13 8.59 1.31 4.50
CA VAL A 13 7.47 1.86 5.27
C VAL A 13 6.16 1.74 4.50
N MET A 14 6.13 1.97 3.19
CA MET A 14 4.89 1.90 2.40
C MET A 14 4.39 0.46 2.26
N SER A 15 5.24 -0.51 1.93
CA SER A 15 4.85 -1.91 1.75
C SER A 15 4.26 -2.54 3.00
N SER A 16 4.88 -2.32 4.17
CA SER A 16 4.39 -2.85 5.43
C SER A 16 3.11 -2.15 5.93
N HIS A 17 2.92 -0.86 5.60
CA HIS A 17 1.78 -0.07 6.09
C HIS A 17 0.53 -0.24 5.23
N ALA A 18 0.66 -0.44 3.91
CA ALA A 18 -0.48 -0.72 3.05
C ALA A 18 -1.23 -1.99 3.47
N TYR A 19 -0.51 -3.04 3.91
CA TYR A 19 -1.12 -4.24 4.48
C TYR A 19 -1.69 -4.01 5.89
N ASN A 20 -1.01 -3.25 6.74
CA ASN A 20 -1.47 -3.00 8.11
C ASN A 20 -2.65 -2.02 8.16
N ALA A 21 -2.72 -1.05 7.25
CA ALA A 21 -3.78 -0.03 7.23
C ALA A 21 -5.20 -0.62 7.14
N ILE A 22 -5.34 -1.79 6.52
CA ILE A 22 -6.63 -2.43 6.28
C ILE A 22 -6.85 -3.63 7.22
N ALA A 23 -5.77 -4.18 7.81
CA ALA A 23 -5.82 -5.44 8.58
C ALA A 23 -6.00 -5.28 10.10
N GLN A 24 -5.83 -4.09 10.68
CA GLN A 24 -5.64 -3.91 12.13
C GLN A 24 -6.93 -3.83 12.95
N GLU A 25 -8.13 -3.99 12.35
CA GLU A 25 -9.40 -3.82 13.05
C GLU A 25 -10.21 -5.10 13.24
N ALA A 26 -9.62 -6.15 13.79
CA ALA A 26 -10.38 -7.27 14.31
C ALA A 26 -9.64 -7.98 15.46
N SER A 27 -9.80 -7.43 16.67
CA SER A 27 -9.68 -8.27 17.86
C SER A 27 -11.01 -9.02 18.03
N PRO A 28 -11.06 -10.35 17.96
CA PRO A 28 -12.31 -11.08 18.16
C PRO A 28 -12.72 -11.01 19.61
N ALA A 29 -13.95 -10.59 19.88
CA ALA A 29 -14.63 -10.83 21.15
C ALA A 29 -14.75 -12.35 21.38
N PRO A 30 -14.68 -12.82 22.65
CA PRO A 30 -14.69 -14.24 22.93
C PRO A 30 -16.00 -14.89 22.50
N ALA A 31 -15.90 -15.93 21.69
CA ALA A 31 -17.03 -16.74 21.21
C ALA A 31 -17.68 -17.47 22.36
N THR A 32 -18.94 -17.17 22.62
CA THR A 32 -19.85 -18.02 23.41
C THR A 32 -20.26 -19.22 22.57
N THR A 33 -19.92 -20.39 23.03
CA THR A 33 -20.27 -21.70 22.46
C THR A 33 -21.76 -21.95 22.57
N PRO A 34 -22.49 -22.25 21.48
CA PRO A 34 -23.83 -22.81 21.58
C PRO A 34 -23.79 -24.35 21.71
N PRO A 35 -24.80 -24.93 22.39
CA PRO A 35 -24.83 -26.39 22.68
C PRO A 35 -25.21 -27.19 21.45
N ALA A 36 -24.72 -28.45 21.45
CA ALA A 36 -24.95 -29.47 20.45
C ALA A 36 -26.44 -29.77 20.20
N ALA A 37 -26.84 -29.83 18.96
CA ALA A 37 -28.13 -30.36 18.54
C ALA A 37 -27.99 -31.58 17.61
N THR A 38 -28.62 -32.56 17.98
CA THR A 38 -28.96 -33.92 17.60
C THR A 38 -29.15 -34.19 16.10
N THR A 39 -28.57 -35.31 15.68
CA THR A 39 -28.68 -36.00 14.38
C THR A 39 -30.12 -36.36 13.97
N ALA A 40 -30.46 -36.16 12.70
CA ALA A 40 -31.54 -36.89 12.00
C ALA A 40 -31.25 -36.99 10.49
N PRO A 41 -31.81 -37.98 9.74
CA PRO A 41 -31.11 -38.71 8.69
C PRO A 41 -31.25 -38.12 7.28
N ALA A 42 -30.35 -38.61 6.41
CA ALA A 42 -30.14 -38.27 5.01
C ALA A 42 -31.40 -38.42 4.14
N THR A 43 -31.65 -37.42 3.30
CA THR A 43 -32.47 -37.50 2.10
C THR A 43 -31.64 -37.02 0.91
N ALA A 44 -31.74 -37.74 -0.22
CA ALA A 44 -30.88 -37.67 -1.40
C ALA A 44 -30.84 -36.27 -2.10
N PRO A 45 -29.84 -36.03 -2.99
CA PRO A 45 -29.53 -34.70 -3.50
C PRO A 45 -30.50 -34.28 -4.59
N VAL A 46 -31.23 -33.21 -4.36
CA VAL A 46 -31.83 -32.40 -5.41
C VAL A 46 -30.77 -31.46 -5.92
N THR A 47 -30.40 -31.59 -7.19
CA THR A 47 -29.50 -30.67 -7.90
C THR A 47 -30.11 -29.27 -7.90
N ALA A 48 -29.75 -28.46 -6.93
CA ALA A 48 -30.11 -27.04 -6.90
C ALA A 48 -29.23 -26.31 -7.91
N ALA A 49 -29.86 -25.61 -8.85
CA ALA A 49 -29.23 -24.61 -9.70
C ALA A 49 -28.45 -23.62 -8.83
N PRO A 50 -27.34 -23.05 -9.31
CA PRO A 50 -26.56 -22.11 -8.53
C PRO A 50 -27.44 -20.92 -8.17
N ALA A 51 -27.77 -20.80 -6.88
CA ALA A 51 -28.46 -19.64 -6.35
C ALA A 51 -27.54 -18.43 -6.65
N THR A 52 -28.06 -17.48 -7.41
CA THR A 52 -27.44 -16.17 -7.61
C THR A 52 -27.27 -15.56 -6.23
N ALA A 53 -26.06 -15.58 -5.72
CA ALA A 53 -25.74 -15.01 -4.42
C ALA A 53 -26.20 -13.56 -4.40
N ALA A 54 -27.01 -13.18 -3.42
CA ALA A 54 -27.40 -11.79 -3.22
C ALA A 54 -26.14 -10.91 -3.16
N PRO A 55 -26.18 -9.69 -3.71
CA PRO A 55 -25.01 -8.82 -3.70
C PRO A 55 -24.56 -8.57 -2.26
N ALA A 56 -23.31 -8.94 -1.93
CA ALA A 56 -22.75 -8.78 -0.60
C ALA A 56 -22.88 -7.31 -0.14
N THR A 57 -23.24 -7.10 1.10
CA THR A 57 -23.30 -5.78 1.70
C THR A 57 -21.93 -5.11 1.70
N PRO A 58 -21.82 -3.77 1.79
CA PRO A 58 -20.53 -3.08 1.88
C PRO A 58 -19.63 -3.61 3.01
N ASP A 59 -20.23 -3.95 4.15
CA ASP A 59 -19.49 -4.47 5.31
C ASP A 59 -18.95 -5.89 5.06
N GLU A 60 -19.73 -6.77 4.43
CA GLU A 60 -19.29 -8.10 4.02
C GLU A 60 -18.16 -8.05 3.00
N ARG A 61 -18.22 -7.10 2.05
CA ARG A 61 -17.13 -6.87 1.08
C ARG A 61 -15.86 -6.41 1.77
N LEU A 62 -15.97 -5.47 2.70
CA LEU A 62 -14.82 -4.98 3.48
C LEU A 62 -14.19 -6.11 4.32
N ALA A 63 -15.01 -6.93 4.97
CA ALA A 63 -14.55 -8.09 5.73
C ALA A 63 -13.82 -9.10 4.83
N ALA A 64 -14.36 -9.40 3.65
CA ALA A 64 -13.71 -10.30 2.68
C ALA A 64 -12.36 -9.75 2.20
N VAL A 65 -12.26 -8.45 1.91
CA VAL A 65 -10.99 -7.79 1.54
C VAL A 65 -9.97 -7.89 2.68
N LYS A 66 -10.36 -7.60 3.92
CA LYS A 66 -9.49 -7.73 5.09
C LYS A 66 -8.97 -9.15 5.25
N GLN A 67 -9.84 -10.14 5.17
CA GLN A 67 -9.48 -11.56 5.28
C GLN A 67 -8.52 -11.97 4.16
N SER A 68 -8.80 -11.59 2.92
CA SER A 68 -7.94 -11.86 1.76
C SER A 68 -6.53 -11.26 1.93
N LEU A 69 -6.43 -10.03 2.42
CA LEU A 69 -5.14 -9.38 2.68
C LEU A 69 -4.36 -10.07 3.80
N GLN A 70 -5.02 -10.48 4.88
CA GLN A 70 -4.38 -11.23 5.97
C GLN A 70 -3.86 -12.59 5.49
N ALA A 71 -4.67 -13.33 4.73
CA ALA A 71 -4.27 -14.60 4.12
C ALA A 71 -3.08 -14.40 3.15
N SER A 72 -3.13 -13.37 2.32
CA SER A 72 -2.07 -13.02 1.37
C SER A 72 -0.76 -12.66 2.09
N LYS A 73 -0.82 -11.89 3.18
CA LYS A 73 0.35 -11.58 4.01
C LYS A 73 1.00 -12.85 4.60
N ALA A 74 0.21 -13.81 5.01
CA ALA A 74 0.72 -15.10 5.49
C ALA A 74 1.32 -15.91 4.34
N ALA A 75 0.65 -15.99 3.19
CA ALA A 75 1.11 -16.72 2.01
C ALA A 75 2.41 -16.15 1.44
N LEU A 76 2.56 -14.83 1.39
CA LEU A 76 3.76 -14.15 0.89
C LEU A 76 5.04 -14.51 1.65
N LYS A 77 4.93 -15.00 2.90
CA LYS A 77 6.09 -15.48 3.66
C LYS A 77 6.76 -16.70 3.04
N SER A 78 6.07 -17.43 2.17
CA SER A 78 6.62 -18.54 1.41
C SER A 78 7.16 -18.18 0.03
N TYR A 79 7.19 -16.88 -0.30
CA TYR A 79 7.66 -16.38 -1.59
C TYR A 79 8.96 -15.61 -1.46
N GLU A 80 9.73 -15.63 -2.54
CA GLU A 80 10.77 -14.65 -2.84
C GLU A 80 10.39 -13.88 -4.10
N TRP A 81 10.89 -12.65 -4.24
CA TRP A 81 10.64 -11.79 -5.40
C TRP A 81 11.81 -10.84 -5.67
N VAL A 82 11.75 -10.15 -6.78
CA VAL A 82 12.68 -9.08 -7.11
C VAL A 82 11.97 -7.74 -6.90
N GLU A 83 12.54 -6.92 -6.02
CA GLU A 83 12.16 -5.54 -5.81
C GLU A 83 13.10 -4.63 -6.61
N THR A 84 12.54 -3.79 -7.45
CA THR A 84 13.27 -2.76 -8.19
C THR A 84 12.84 -1.39 -7.69
N THR A 85 13.74 -0.65 -7.07
CA THR A 85 13.51 0.74 -6.64
C THR A 85 14.21 1.70 -7.59
N THR A 86 13.45 2.64 -8.13
CA THR A 86 13.92 3.69 -9.03
C THR A 86 13.68 5.06 -8.39
N LEU A 87 14.71 5.90 -8.34
CA LEU A 87 14.59 7.31 -7.98
C LEU A 87 14.80 8.17 -9.24
N SER A 88 13.81 8.99 -9.54
CA SER A 88 13.85 9.95 -10.64
C SER A 88 13.85 11.37 -10.11
N LEU A 89 14.66 12.23 -10.72
CA LEU A 89 14.73 13.66 -10.42
C LEU A 89 14.55 14.45 -11.72
N LYS A 90 13.57 15.35 -11.75
CA LYS A 90 13.19 16.12 -12.96
C LYS A 90 12.89 15.22 -14.16
N GLY A 91 12.25 14.08 -13.92
CA GLY A 91 11.89 13.10 -14.95
C GLY A 91 13.01 12.16 -15.39
N GLU A 92 14.24 12.38 -14.94
CA GLU A 92 15.39 11.51 -15.28
C GLU A 92 15.64 10.50 -14.16
N GLU A 93 15.86 9.24 -14.52
CA GLU A 93 16.29 8.19 -13.59
C GLU A 93 17.71 8.51 -13.09
N LYS A 94 17.88 8.63 -11.78
CA LYS A 94 19.16 8.92 -11.13
C LYS A 94 19.73 7.74 -10.38
N VAL A 95 18.87 6.89 -9.85
CA VAL A 95 19.24 5.69 -9.09
C VAL A 95 18.30 4.57 -9.44
N ARG A 96 18.83 3.38 -9.68
CA ARG A 96 18.09 2.14 -9.82
C ARG A 96 18.78 1.09 -8.95
N GLN A 97 18.02 0.44 -8.10
CA GLN A 97 18.49 -0.62 -7.21
C GLN A 97 17.59 -1.82 -7.31
N GLN A 98 18.17 -3.01 -7.27
CA GLN A 98 17.42 -4.27 -7.33
C GLN A 98 17.82 -5.16 -6.16
N TYR A 99 16.83 -5.73 -5.52
CA TYR A 99 17.00 -6.62 -4.39
C TYR A 99 16.22 -7.92 -4.63
N ARG A 100 16.82 -9.02 -4.25
CA ARG A 100 16.05 -10.23 -3.95
C ARG A 100 15.49 -10.08 -2.56
N VAL A 101 14.18 -10.22 -2.45
CA VAL A 101 13.45 -10.07 -1.19
C VAL A 101 12.82 -11.42 -0.84
N TYR A 102 12.91 -11.81 0.41
CA TYR A 102 12.30 -13.04 0.94
C TYR A 102 12.12 -12.93 2.45
N TYR A 103 11.33 -13.81 3.03
CA TYR A 103 11.20 -13.89 4.48
C TYR A 103 12.16 -14.95 5.03
N GLY A 104 12.98 -14.56 5.99
CA GLY A 104 13.88 -15.50 6.72
C GLY A 104 13.12 -16.40 7.69
N ALA A 105 13.84 -17.34 8.32
CA ALA A 105 13.27 -18.31 9.27
C ALA A 105 12.51 -17.66 10.45
N GLU A 106 12.89 -16.44 10.84
CA GLU A 106 12.22 -15.66 11.89
C GLU A 106 10.97 -14.92 11.39
N GLY A 107 10.59 -15.09 10.12
CA GLY A 107 9.47 -14.37 9.49
C GLY A 107 9.71 -12.88 9.26
N THR A 108 10.97 -12.43 9.32
CA THR A 108 11.39 -11.06 8.99
C THR A 108 11.77 -10.98 7.52
N GLU A 109 11.41 -9.85 6.89
CA GLU A 109 11.76 -9.57 5.50
C GLU A 109 13.26 -9.33 5.37
N GLN A 110 13.90 -10.01 4.42
CA GLN A 110 15.31 -9.91 4.09
C GLN A 110 15.46 -9.35 2.68
N LYS A 111 16.39 -8.40 2.51
CA LYS A 111 16.70 -7.78 1.21
C LYS A 111 18.18 -8.00 0.88
N VAL A 112 18.43 -8.74 -0.20
CA VAL A 112 19.79 -9.00 -0.70
C VAL A 112 19.97 -8.26 -2.02
N PRO A 113 20.93 -7.35 -2.14
CA PRO A 113 21.17 -6.62 -3.39
C PRO A 113 21.58 -7.58 -4.51
N LEU A 114 20.97 -7.43 -5.69
CA LEU A 114 21.29 -8.23 -6.88
C LEU A 114 22.48 -7.69 -7.68
N ALA A 115 22.78 -6.41 -7.51
CA ALA A 115 23.95 -5.77 -8.09
C ALA A 115 24.72 -5.01 -7.02
N PRO A 116 26.05 -4.95 -7.11
CA PRO A 116 26.83 -4.10 -6.20
C PRO A 116 26.44 -2.64 -6.40
N ASP A 117 26.37 -1.92 -5.28
CA ASP A 117 26.10 -0.49 -5.32
C ASP A 117 27.11 0.24 -6.20
N ALA A 118 26.63 1.04 -7.16
CA ALA A 118 27.49 1.93 -7.91
C ALA A 118 28.23 2.87 -6.94
N LYS A 119 29.55 2.94 -7.06
CA LYS A 119 30.37 3.83 -6.23
C LYS A 119 29.97 5.27 -6.51
N GLU A 120 29.60 6.01 -5.48
CA GLU A 120 29.36 7.45 -5.61
C GLU A 120 30.70 8.16 -5.83
N ASP A 121 30.88 8.82 -6.98
CA ASP A 121 31.97 9.74 -7.20
C ASP A 121 31.82 10.97 -6.29
N LYS A 122 32.64 11.06 -5.27
CA LYS A 122 32.69 12.23 -4.38
C LYS A 122 33.26 13.42 -5.11
N LYS A 123 32.41 14.26 -5.67
CA LYS A 123 32.83 15.56 -6.24
C LYS A 123 33.34 16.46 -5.12
N ARG A 124 34.59 16.87 -5.19
CA ARG A 124 35.26 17.76 -4.21
C ARG A 124 35.11 19.24 -4.63
N GLY A 125 35.13 20.18 -3.68
CA GLY A 125 35.07 21.61 -3.91
C GLY A 125 33.69 22.25 -3.76
N LEU A 126 33.54 23.51 -4.21
CA LEU A 126 32.29 24.30 -4.07
C LEU A 126 31.07 23.63 -4.72
N ARG A 127 31.26 22.96 -5.87
CA ARG A 127 30.21 22.16 -6.52
C ARG A 127 29.80 20.97 -5.67
N GLY A 128 30.72 20.35 -4.93
CA GLY A 128 30.43 19.27 -4.00
C GLY A 128 29.51 19.72 -2.87
N LYS A 129 29.79 20.89 -2.25
CA LYS A 129 28.93 21.46 -1.19
C LYS A 129 27.52 21.78 -1.68
N ALA A 130 27.33 22.34 -2.87
CA ALA A 130 26.02 22.62 -3.43
C ALA A 130 25.22 21.34 -3.72
N VAL A 131 25.88 20.26 -4.18
CA VAL A 131 25.26 18.95 -4.39
C VAL A 131 24.86 18.32 -3.06
N GLU A 132 25.71 18.41 -2.04
CA GLU A 132 25.41 17.89 -0.69
C GLU A 132 24.23 18.63 -0.05
N SER A 133 24.16 19.97 -0.18
CA SER A 133 23.03 20.75 0.32
C SER A 133 21.71 20.33 -0.33
N LYS A 134 21.67 20.20 -1.66
CA LYS A 134 20.47 19.71 -2.36
C LYS A 134 20.11 18.27 -2.00
N LYS A 135 21.10 17.42 -1.78
CA LYS A 135 20.91 16.05 -1.31
C LYS A 135 20.27 16.02 0.07
N ALA A 136 20.73 16.87 0.99
CA ALA A 136 20.17 17.00 2.33
C ALA A 136 18.73 17.53 2.31
N GLU A 137 18.45 18.53 1.47
CA GLU A 137 17.10 19.07 1.29
C GLU A 137 16.12 17.99 0.76
N MET A 138 16.51 17.23 -0.25
CA MET A 138 15.71 16.13 -0.77
C MET A 138 15.49 15.01 0.25
N GLN A 139 16.50 14.71 1.07
CA GLN A 139 16.36 13.74 2.15
C GLN A 139 15.38 14.21 3.22
N ALA A 140 15.43 15.49 3.59
CA ALA A 140 14.49 16.09 4.53
C ALA A 140 13.05 16.03 3.98
N ALA A 141 12.84 16.48 2.73
CA ALA A 141 11.52 16.43 2.09
C ALA A 141 10.97 15.00 2.01
N MET A 142 11.79 14.01 1.68
CA MET A 142 11.39 12.60 1.68
C MET A 142 11.03 12.09 3.07
N LYS A 143 11.81 12.46 4.10
CA LYS A 143 11.51 12.09 5.49
C LYS A 143 10.18 12.68 5.94
N ASP A 144 9.93 13.95 5.63
CA ASP A 144 8.68 14.63 5.99
C ASP A 144 7.47 14.03 5.26
N ALA A 145 7.63 13.69 3.96
CA ALA A 145 6.60 13.02 3.21
C ALA A 145 6.28 11.63 3.77
N VAL A 146 7.29 10.85 4.13
CA VAL A 146 7.11 9.53 4.76
C VAL A 146 6.43 9.67 6.11
N ALA A 147 6.83 10.63 6.94
CA ALA A 147 6.17 10.90 8.22
C ALA A 147 4.69 11.25 8.03
N LEU A 148 4.38 12.10 7.04
CA LEU A 148 3.01 12.42 6.67
C LEU A 148 2.22 11.17 6.26
N LEU A 149 2.77 10.31 5.40
CA LEU A 149 2.08 9.11 4.93
C LEU A 149 1.78 8.12 6.05
N HIS A 150 2.61 8.07 7.09
CA HIS A 150 2.32 7.28 8.30
C HIS A 150 1.06 7.72 9.05
N GLU A 151 0.65 8.98 8.92
CA GLU A 151 -0.57 9.47 9.54
C GLU A 151 -1.84 8.99 8.82
N TYR A 152 -1.69 8.52 7.55
CA TYR A 152 -2.78 7.96 6.76
C TYR A 152 -2.93 6.44 6.93
N ALA A 153 -1.97 5.77 7.53
CA ALA A 153 -1.98 4.32 7.67
C ALA A 153 -1.63 3.89 9.12
N PRO A 154 -2.51 3.09 9.77
CA PRO A 154 -3.78 2.54 9.28
C PRO A 154 -4.87 3.60 9.12
N LEU A 155 -5.84 3.34 8.22
CA LEU A 155 -7.01 4.21 8.11
C LEU A 155 -7.84 4.11 9.40
N ASP A 156 -8.17 5.27 9.96
CA ASP A 156 -8.96 5.40 11.19
C ASP A 156 -10.47 5.36 10.86
N PRO A 157 -11.23 4.37 11.34
CA PRO A 157 -12.65 4.25 11.07
C PRO A 157 -13.45 5.44 11.56
N ALA A 158 -13.06 6.07 12.67
CA ALA A 158 -13.74 7.25 13.17
C ALA A 158 -13.61 8.42 12.20
N LYS A 159 -12.45 8.60 11.56
CA LYS A 159 -12.24 9.60 10.51
C LYS A 159 -13.01 9.27 9.24
N ILE A 160 -13.09 8.00 8.86
CA ILE A 160 -13.92 7.56 7.72
C ILE A 160 -15.38 7.87 7.98
N GLN A 161 -15.88 7.57 9.18
CA GLN A 161 -17.27 7.87 9.55
C GLN A 161 -17.53 9.38 9.56
N ALA A 162 -16.63 10.17 10.14
CA ALA A 162 -16.73 11.64 10.14
C ALA A 162 -16.73 12.21 8.72
N ALA A 163 -15.89 11.68 7.82
CA ALA A 163 -15.88 12.07 6.41
C ALA A 163 -17.19 11.71 5.71
N LYS A 164 -17.77 10.55 6.00
CA LYS A 164 -19.08 10.13 5.51
C LYS A 164 -20.18 11.07 5.96
N ASP A 165 -20.22 11.39 7.25
CA ASP A 165 -21.23 12.28 7.84
C ASP A 165 -21.13 13.71 7.30
N ALA A 166 -19.91 14.15 6.95
CA ALA A 166 -19.63 15.43 6.29
C ALA A 166 -19.88 15.42 4.76
N GLY A 167 -20.31 14.29 4.17
CA GLY A 167 -20.51 14.17 2.71
C GLY A 167 -19.20 14.14 1.90
N ASN A 168 -18.08 13.87 2.55
CA ASN A 168 -16.74 13.81 1.94
C ASN A 168 -16.38 12.42 1.42
N LEU A 169 -17.23 11.41 1.62
CA LEU A 169 -17.06 10.05 1.11
C LEU A 169 -17.89 9.87 -0.15
N SER A 170 -17.25 9.41 -1.22
CA SER A 170 -17.92 9.09 -2.49
C SER A 170 -17.49 7.72 -2.99
N VAL A 171 -18.43 7.03 -3.64
CA VAL A 171 -18.19 5.74 -4.29
C VAL A 171 -18.48 5.93 -5.78
N SER A 172 -17.53 5.56 -6.64
CA SER A 172 -17.71 5.65 -8.08
C SER A 172 -18.70 4.60 -8.59
N SER A 173 -19.36 4.88 -9.71
CA SER A 173 -19.96 3.81 -10.50
C SER A 173 -18.89 2.82 -10.94
N PRO A 174 -19.23 1.53 -11.15
CA PRO A 174 -18.29 0.57 -11.70
C PRO A 174 -17.74 1.05 -13.05
N ALA A 175 -16.41 1.01 -13.20
CA ALA A 175 -15.76 1.25 -14.48
C ALA A 175 -15.99 0.07 -15.44
N PRO A 176 -15.69 0.22 -16.76
CA PRO A 176 -15.85 -0.87 -17.74
C PRO A 176 -15.11 -2.15 -17.39
N ASP A 177 -14.01 -2.07 -16.65
CA ASP A 177 -13.22 -3.21 -16.15
C ASP A 177 -13.76 -3.76 -14.81
N GLY A 178 -14.91 -3.29 -14.35
CA GLY A 178 -15.54 -3.70 -13.09
C GLY A 178 -14.91 -3.07 -11.84
N THR A 179 -13.98 -2.14 -11.97
CA THR A 179 -13.39 -1.48 -10.79
C THR A 179 -14.33 -0.45 -10.18
N VAL A 180 -14.29 -0.36 -8.85
CA VAL A 180 -15.01 0.63 -8.04
C VAL A 180 -14.01 1.36 -7.17
N SER A 181 -14.12 2.69 -7.12
CA SER A 181 -13.26 3.51 -6.26
C SER A 181 -14.06 4.15 -5.14
N VAL A 182 -13.55 4.02 -3.92
CA VAL A 182 -14.04 4.75 -2.75
C VAL A 182 -13.07 5.90 -2.51
N THR A 183 -13.57 7.13 -2.55
CA THR A 183 -12.77 8.34 -2.35
C THR A 183 -13.22 9.05 -1.09
N ILE A 184 -12.27 9.40 -0.24
CA ILE A 184 -12.46 10.13 1.01
C ILE A 184 -11.69 11.44 0.88
N LYS A 185 -12.40 12.55 0.87
CA LYS A 185 -11.83 13.91 0.84
C LYS A 185 -11.71 14.46 2.26
N ASN A 186 -10.72 15.34 2.47
CA ASN A 186 -10.48 15.99 3.76
C ASN A 186 -10.34 14.97 4.91
N TYR A 187 -9.62 13.89 4.66
CA TYR A 187 -9.47 12.78 5.61
C TYR A 187 -8.66 13.18 6.85
N LEU A 188 -7.50 13.81 6.65
CA LEU A 188 -6.61 14.30 7.70
C LEU A 188 -6.60 15.82 7.78
N LYS A 189 -6.61 16.47 6.63
CA LYS A 189 -6.56 17.93 6.51
C LYS A 189 -7.30 18.43 5.27
N ALA A 190 -7.67 19.70 5.28
CA ALA A 190 -8.40 20.31 4.19
C ALA A 190 -7.65 20.18 2.85
N GLY A 191 -8.31 19.64 1.83
CA GLY A 191 -7.79 19.48 0.47
C GLY A 191 -7.00 18.20 0.25
N ASP A 192 -6.85 17.33 1.25
CA ASP A 192 -6.31 16.00 1.02
C ASP A 192 -7.36 15.01 0.48
N GLN A 193 -6.89 13.87 0.02
CA GLN A 193 -7.74 12.81 -0.51
C GLN A 193 -7.07 11.45 -0.32
N VAL A 194 -7.87 10.49 0.10
CA VAL A 194 -7.55 9.05 0.06
C VAL A 194 -8.47 8.37 -0.92
N ALA A 195 -7.96 7.49 -1.77
CA ALA A 195 -8.78 6.66 -2.64
C ALA A 195 -8.39 5.19 -2.53
N ILE A 196 -9.40 4.33 -2.47
CA ILE A 196 -9.28 2.87 -2.45
C ILE A 196 -9.95 2.33 -3.69
N THR A 197 -9.22 1.56 -4.50
CA THR A 197 -9.74 0.95 -5.72
C THR A 197 -9.91 -0.56 -5.52
N LEU A 198 -11.10 -1.04 -5.77
CA LEU A 198 -11.50 -2.44 -5.59
C LEU A 198 -11.88 -3.06 -6.93
N ASP A 199 -11.61 -4.33 -7.10
CA ASP A 199 -12.24 -5.16 -8.13
C ASP A 199 -13.63 -5.54 -7.63
N GLY A 200 -14.67 -4.96 -8.24
CA GLY A 200 -16.05 -5.17 -7.80
C GLY A 200 -16.55 -6.60 -7.97
N ALA A 201 -16.00 -7.36 -8.92
CA ALA A 201 -16.38 -8.75 -9.18
C ALA A 201 -15.67 -9.71 -8.21
N LYS A 202 -14.42 -9.45 -7.85
CA LYS A 202 -13.59 -10.34 -7.02
C LYS A 202 -13.51 -9.90 -5.56
N ASN A 203 -14.06 -8.74 -5.21
CA ASN A 203 -13.90 -8.11 -3.89
C ASN A 203 -12.40 -8.02 -3.47
N ALA A 204 -11.53 -7.76 -4.45
CA ALA A 204 -10.10 -7.70 -4.25
C ALA A 204 -9.61 -6.25 -4.31
N LEU A 205 -8.64 -5.92 -3.45
CA LEU A 205 -8.00 -4.62 -3.47
C LEU A 205 -7.09 -4.51 -4.71
N LYS A 206 -7.32 -3.50 -5.54
CA LYS A 206 -6.51 -3.18 -6.74
C LYS A 206 -5.56 -2.02 -6.52
N GLY A 207 -5.94 -1.05 -5.70
CA GLY A 207 -5.12 0.13 -5.50
C GLY A 207 -5.49 0.91 -4.25
N PHE A 208 -4.53 1.69 -3.81
CA PHE A 208 -4.67 2.67 -2.73
C PHE A 208 -3.86 3.90 -3.10
N SER A 209 -4.42 5.08 -2.93
CA SER A 209 -3.70 6.32 -3.20
C SER A 209 -4.00 7.39 -2.16
N ILE A 210 -2.98 8.22 -1.90
CA ILE A 210 -3.05 9.40 -1.05
C ILE A 210 -2.59 10.59 -1.89
N SER A 211 -3.36 11.67 -1.84
CA SER A 211 -2.96 12.98 -2.35
C SER A 211 -3.06 13.97 -1.19
N SER A 212 -1.92 14.57 -0.82
CA SER A 212 -1.81 15.44 0.34
C SER A 212 -0.68 16.46 0.15
N TYR A 213 -0.24 17.11 1.22
CA TYR A 213 0.86 18.06 1.20
C TYR A 213 1.55 18.14 2.56
N VAL A 214 2.86 18.41 2.55
CA VAL A 214 3.63 18.81 3.73
C VAL A 214 3.45 20.31 3.96
N GLY A 215 3.34 20.73 5.21
CA GLY A 215 3.09 22.10 5.62
C GLY A 215 1.69 22.31 6.19
N ASP A 216 1.43 23.55 6.64
CA ASP A 216 0.14 23.94 7.20
C ASP A 216 -0.90 24.17 6.07
N ALA A 217 -2.17 23.91 6.37
CA ALA A 217 -3.29 24.17 5.45
C ALA A 217 -3.42 25.65 5.07
N ALA A 218 -3.03 26.56 5.96
CA ALA A 218 -3.03 28.00 5.77
C ALA A 218 -1.73 28.56 5.15
N ALA A 219 -0.68 27.73 5.00
CA ALA A 219 0.58 28.16 4.42
C ALA A 219 0.42 28.57 2.95
N LYS A 220 1.11 29.65 2.54
CA LYS A 220 1.16 30.06 1.14
C LYS A 220 1.87 29.04 0.24
N GLU A 221 2.83 28.33 0.80
CA GLU A 221 3.58 27.30 0.10
C GLU A 221 3.27 25.93 0.71
N LYS A 222 2.61 25.10 -0.06
CA LYS A 222 2.34 23.69 0.26
C LYS A 222 3.22 22.85 -0.62
N SER A 223 3.91 21.85 -0.03
CA SER A 223 4.66 20.88 -0.80
C SER A 223 3.78 19.66 -1.09
N PRO A 224 3.24 19.52 -2.31
CA PRO A 224 2.36 18.39 -2.66
C PRO A 224 3.09 17.06 -2.51
N VAL A 225 2.38 16.08 -1.96
CA VAL A 225 2.80 14.70 -1.80
C VAL A 225 1.72 13.80 -2.36
N ALA A 226 2.09 12.94 -3.32
CA ALA A 226 1.21 11.91 -3.82
C ALA A 226 1.85 10.54 -3.61
N ALA A 227 1.08 9.60 -3.07
CA ALA A 227 1.48 8.22 -2.94
C ALA A 227 0.44 7.31 -3.60
N GLN A 228 0.91 6.27 -4.27
CA GLN A 228 0.05 5.28 -4.91
C GLN A 228 0.62 3.89 -4.72
N VAL A 229 -0.24 2.96 -4.37
CA VAL A 229 0.04 1.52 -4.29
C VAL A 229 -0.88 0.80 -5.26
N THR A 230 -0.32 -0.07 -6.08
CA THR A 230 -1.06 -0.96 -6.97
C THR A 230 -0.84 -2.39 -6.51
N PHE A 231 -1.91 -3.15 -6.40
CA PHE A 231 -1.87 -4.55 -6.01
C PHE A 231 -2.03 -5.46 -7.22
N GLY A 232 -1.28 -6.54 -7.23
CA GLY A 232 -1.41 -7.67 -8.15
C GLY A 232 -1.93 -8.91 -7.44
N MET A 233 -2.22 -9.94 -8.19
CA MET A 233 -2.65 -11.24 -7.68
C MET A 233 -1.83 -12.34 -8.34
N LEU A 234 -1.25 -13.22 -7.53
CA LEU A 234 -0.57 -14.43 -7.99
C LEU A 234 -1.58 -15.49 -8.45
N PRO A 235 -1.15 -16.50 -9.21
CA PRO A 235 -2.05 -17.57 -9.68
C PRO A 235 -2.80 -18.34 -8.59
N ASP A 236 -2.24 -18.39 -7.38
CA ASP A 236 -2.87 -19.03 -6.21
C ASP A 236 -3.84 -18.09 -5.44
N GLY A 237 -4.11 -16.90 -5.98
CA GLY A 237 -5.00 -15.92 -5.35
C GLY A 237 -4.32 -15.00 -4.32
N THR A 238 -3.01 -15.18 -4.08
CA THR A 238 -2.26 -14.32 -3.15
C THR A 238 -2.15 -12.90 -3.69
N VAL A 239 -2.67 -11.92 -2.96
CA VAL A 239 -2.55 -10.50 -3.29
C VAL A 239 -1.17 -9.99 -2.85
N TYR A 240 -0.52 -9.22 -3.71
CA TYR A 240 0.79 -8.64 -3.42
C TYR A 240 0.86 -7.18 -3.90
N THR A 241 1.77 -6.41 -3.33
CA THR A 241 2.07 -5.07 -3.82
C THR A 241 2.88 -5.18 -5.10
N ALA A 242 2.27 -4.81 -6.23
CA ALA A 242 2.93 -4.86 -7.54
C ALA A 242 3.80 -3.61 -7.77
N LYS A 243 3.28 -2.44 -7.40
CA LYS A 243 3.98 -1.17 -7.59
C LYS A 243 3.60 -0.18 -6.51
N GLU A 244 4.60 0.58 -6.08
CA GLU A 244 4.43 1.75 -5.20
C GLU A 244 5.09 2.96 -5.83
N THR A 245 4.47 4.12 -5.69
CA THR A 245 5.07 5.39 -6.12
C THR A 245 4.89 6.44 -5.03
N LEU A 246 5.92 7.25 -4.84
CA LEU A 246 5.91 8.47 -4.05
C LEU A 246 6.37 9.61 -4.95
N ASP A 247 5.53 10.63 -5.10
CA ASP A 247 5.82 11.82 -5.90
C ASP A 247 5.86 13.05 -4.99
N LEU A 248 6.99 13.76 -5.04
CA LEU A 248 7.23 15.01 -4.35
C LEU A 248 7.40 16.09 -5.41
N SER A 249 6.28 16.60 -5.93
CA SER A 249 6.25 17.48 -7.10
C SER A 249 7.05 18.77 -6.91
N ALA A 250 7.05 19.34 -5.68
CA ALA A 250 7.82 20.56 -5.37
C ALA A 250 9.33 20.35 -5.57
N GLN A 251 9.85 19.17 -5.32
CA GLN A 251 11.25 18.79 -5.51
C GLN A 251 11.50 18.15 -6.88
N SER A 252 10.46 17.96 -7.70
CA SER A 252 10.52 17.17 -8.93
C SER A 252 11.13 15.78 -8.70
N LEU A 253 10.84 15.18 -7.54
CA LEU A 253 11.37 13.91 -7.09
C LEU A 253 10.28 12.86 -7.12
N LYS A 254 10.58 11.71 -7.73
CA LYS A 254 9.70 10.54 -7.75
C LYS A 254 10.49 9.30 -7.35
N VAL A 255 9.91 8.52 -6.46
CA VAL A 255 10.40 7.18 -6.11
C VAL A 255 9.36 6.18 -6.57
N ALA A 256 9.79 5.15 -7.28
CA ALA A 256 8.95 4.04 -7.68
C ALA A 256 9.59 2.73 -7.25
N THR A 257 8.80 1.82 -6.71
CA THR A 257 9.18 0.46 -6.39
C THR A 257 8.27 -0.50 -7.14
N GLU A 258 8.85 -1.48 -7.79
CA GLU A 258 8.15 -2.53 -8.52
C GLU A 258 8.60 -3.89 -7.99
N ASN A 259 7.63 -4.75 -7.68
CA ASN A 259 7.85 -6.11 -7.21
C ASN A 259 7.45 -7.10 -8.29
N THR A 260 8.40 -7.92 -8.73
CA THR A 260 8.22 -8.84 -9.85
C THR A 260 8.87 -10.20 -9.58
N GLY A 261 8.60 -11.19 -10.42
CA GLY A 261 9.31 -12.48 -10.39
C GLY A 261 9.06 -13.29 -9.13
N TYR A 262 7.85 -13.25 -8.59
CA TYR A 262 7.47 -14.04 -7.42
C TYR A 262 7.65 -15.53 -7.66
N LYS A 263 8.35 -16.20 -6.73
CA LYS A 263 8.58 -17.66 -6.72
C LYS A 263 8.39 -18.18 -5.31
N LYS A 264 7.83 -19.38 -5.17
CA LYS A 264 7.81 -20.05 -3.86
C LYS A 264 9.25 -20.40 -3.45
N GLN A 265 9.55 -20.17 -2.18
CA GLN A 265 10.79 -20.64 -1.60
C GLN A 265 10.74 -22.17 -1.54
N GLY A 266 11.79 -22.83 -2.00
CA GLY A 266 11.92 -24.28 -2.00
C GLY A 266 12.27 -24.82 -0.64
#